data_76a74b3518767ec97cb58b8b8abb257a
#
_entry.id   76a74b3518767ec97cb58b8b8abb257a
#
_cell.length_a   1.000
_cell.length_b   1.000
_cell.length_c   1.000
_cell.angle_alpha   90.00
_cell.angle_beta   90.00
_cell.angle_gamma   90.00
#
_symmetry.space_group_name_H-M   'P 1'
#
loop_
_entity.id
_entity.type
_entity.pdbx_description
1 polymer ?
#
loop_
_entity_poly.entity_id
_entity_poly.type
_entity_poly.pdbx_seq_one_letter_code
_entity_poly.pdbx_strand_id
1 'polypeptide(L)'
;MVPEFNRDGRLPAGIHWATWQEVQSRFGFSSRRQQLLGGLGLALAALKLNRAGCSRVYIDGSFVTVKRGPGDYDACWDIDGVNVEALDSVFLDFSKGRTAQKRKYFGEFFPAQMPEGASGRVFLEFFQTDKETGRSKGIVGLNLQEAKL
;
A
#
# COMPACT_ATOMS: atom_id res chain seq x y z
N MET A 1 14.79 -6.61 0.46
CA MET A 1 14.60 -7.15 1.82
C MET A 1 14.08 -6.05 2.75
N VAL A 2 13.08 -6.36 3.55
CA VAL A 2 12.53 -5.39 4.53
C VAL A 2 13.45 -5.35 5.75
N PRO A 3 13.96 -4.17 6.14
CA PRO A 3 14.83 -4.05 7.29
C PRO A 3 14.09 -4.21 8.62
N GLU A 4 14.82 -4.33 9.71
CA GLU A 4 14.24 -4.33 11.05
C GLU A 4 13.57 -2.99 11.35
N PHE A 5 12.57 -3.04 12.23
CA PHE A 5 11.92 -1.82 12.70
C PHE A 5 12.87 -0.97 13.54
N ASN A 6 12.71 0.33 13.46
CA ASN A 6 13.34 1.27 14.38
C ASN A 6 12.79 1.11 15.80
N ARG A 7 13.39 1.80 16.78
CA ARG A 7 12.92 1.79 18.18
C ARG A 7 11.49 2.26 18.36
N ASP A 8 11.02 3.15 17.46
CA ASP A 8 9.65 3.65 17.47
C ASP A 8 8.64 2.72 16.77
N GLY A 9 9.09 1.55 16.32
CA GLY A 9 8.24 0.56 15.67
C GLY A 9 7.94 0.82 14.22
N ARG A 10 8.67 1.69 13.57
CA ARG A 10 8.52 2.05 12.16
C ARG A 10 9.68 1.52 11.33
N LEU A 11 9.49 1.46 10.01
CA LEU A 11 10.61 1.14 9.11
C LEU A 11 11.54 2.35 8.97
N PRO A 12 12.84 2.12 8.76
CA PRO A 12 13.75 3.20 8.39
C PRO A 12 13.26 3.93 7.14
N ALA A 13 13.62 5.21 7.00
CA ALA A 13 13.23 6.02 5.86
C ALA A 13 13.61 5.35 4.53
N GLY A 14 12.79 5.56 3.51
CA GLY A 14 13.01 5.06 2.15
C GLY A 14 11.96 4.05 1.71
N ILE A 15 12.07 3.65 0.45
CA ILE A 15 11.23 2.60 -0.14
C ILE A 15 11.98 1.27 -0.03
N HIS A 16 11.41 0.33 0.72
CA HIS A 16 12.01 -0.98 0.93
C HIS A 16 11.34 -1.99 0.01
N TRP A 17 12.03 -2.39 -1.03
CA TRP A 17 11.51 -3.33 -2.01
C TRP A 17 11.47 -4.73 -1.42
N ALA A 18 10.31 -5.37 -1.53
CA ALA A 18 10.04 -6.69 -0.98
C ALA A 18 9.30 -7.57 -2.00
N THR A 19 9.42 -8.87 -1.82
CA THR A 19 8.53 -9.82 -2.50
C THR A 19 7.21 -9.91 -1.75
N TRP A 20 6.17 -10.41 -2.41
CA TRP A 20 4.90 -10.65 -1.76
C TRP A 20 5.05 -11.63 -0.58
N GLN A 21 5.89 -12.63 -0.75
CA GLN A 21 6.18 -13.60 0.30
C GLN A 21 6.83 -12.94 1.53
N GLU A 22 7.77 -12.03 1.31
CA GLU A 22 8.39 -11.27 2.41
C GLU A 22 7.35 -10.42 3.16
N VAL A 23 6.44 -9.76 2.42
CA VAL A 23 5.37 -8.96 3.02
C VAL A 23 4.48 -9.84 3.90
N GLN A 24 4.08 -11.00 3.41
CA GLN A 24 3.28 -11.95 4.20
C GLN A 24 4.00 -12.41 5.46
N SER A 25 5.28 -12.75 5.36
CA SER A 25 6.08 -13.22 6.48
C SER A 25 6.32 -12.13 7.52
N ARG A 26 6.66 -10.93 7.07
CA ARG A 26 7.05 -9.83 7.96
C ARG A 26 5.88 -9.17 8.65
N PHE A 27 4.74 -9.04 7.96
CA PHE A 27 3.62 -8.25 8.45
C PHE A 27 2.39 -9.06 8.84
N GLY A 28 2.43 -10.38 8.69
CA GLY A 28 1.32 -11.29 9.01
C GLY A 28 1.33 -11.86 10.43
N PHE A 29 1.86 -11.13 11.40
CA PHE A 29 2.11 -11.65 12.76
C PHE A 29 0.90 -11.55 13.72
N SER A 30 -0.29 -11.30 13.21
CA SER A 30 -1.53 -11.34 14.00
C SER A 30 -2.71 -11.75 13.10
N SER A 31 -3.81 -12.17 13.72
CA SER A 31 -5.02 -12.55 12.97
C SER A 31 -5.55 -11.40 12.14
N ARG A 32 -5.57 -10.19 12.69
CA ARG A 32 -6.04 -9.00 11.97
C ARG A 32 -5.16 -8.72 10.76
N ARG A 33 -3.85 -8.83 10.91
CA ARG A 33 -2.90 -8.62 9.81
C ARG A 33 -3.07 -9.65 8.70
N GLN A 34 -3.36 -10.88 9.05
CA GLN A 34 -3.64 -11.93 8.07
C GLN A 34 -4.92 -11.66 7.28
N GLN A 35 -5.96 -11.14 7.91
CA GLN A 35 -7.16 -10.68 7.20
C GLN A 35 -6.84 -9.56 6.21
N LEU A 36 -6.05 -8.58 6.64
CA LEU A 36 -5.64 -7.47 5.78
C LEU A 36 -4.80 -7.95 4.60
N LEU A 37 -3.90 -8.90 4.82
CA LEU A 37 -3.11 -9.52 3.76
C LEU A 37 -3.99 -10.24 2.73
N GLY A 38 -5.07 -10.87 3.18
CA GLY A 38 -6.04 -11.48 2.27
C GLY A 38 -6.66 -10.45 1.32
N GLY A 39 -7.10 -9.32 1.86
CA GLY A 39 -7.64 -8.22 1.05
C GLY A 39 -6.60 -7.58 0.14
N LEU A 40 -5.40 -7.36 0.66
CA LEU A 40 -4.29 -6.81 -0.13
C LEU A 40 -3.91 -7.73 -1.28
N GLY A 41 -3.82 -9.04 -1.04
CA GLY A 41 -3.52 -10.01 -2.09
C GLY A 41 -4.53 -9.98 -3.23
N LEU A 42 -5.82 -9.87 -2.91
CA LEU A 42 -6.88 -9.72 -3.92
C LEU A 42 -6.71 -8.42 -4.72
N ALA A 43 -6.37 -7.33 -4.05
CA ALA A 43 -6.16 -6.05 -4.70
C ALA A 43 -4.96 -6.09 -5.65
N LEU A 44 -3.84 -6.67 -5.21
CA LEU A 44 -2.64 -6.80 -6.03
C LEU A 44 -2.91 -7.66 -7.27
N ALA A 45 -3.64 -8.75 -7.12
CA ALA A 45 -4.06 -9.58 -8.23
C ALA A 45 -4.93 -8.80 -9.23
N ALA A 46 -5.89 -8.02 -8.73
CA ALA A 46 -6.74 -7.18 -9.58
C ALA A 46 -5.93 -6.14 -10.36
N LEU A 47 -4.97 -5.48 -9.71
CA LEU A 47 -4.12 -4.48 -10.35
C LEU A 47 -3.23 -5.08 -11.44
N LYS A 48 -2.76 -6.31 -11.24
CA LYS A 48 -1.87 -7.00 -12.16
C LYS A 48 -2.63 -7.75 -13.25
N LEU A 49 -3.57 -8.62 -12.85
CA LEU A 49 -4.17 -9.63 -13.72
C LEU A 49 -5.27 -9.13 -14.62
N ASN A 50 -6.02 -8.11 -14.22
CA ASN A 50 -7.13 -7.60 -15.00
C ASN A 50 -6.69 -6.73 -16.19
N ARG A 51 -5.51 -6.99 -16.71
CA ARG A 51 -4.91 -6.23 -17.83
C ARG A 51 -4.73 -4.74 -17.50
N ALA A 52 -4.91 -4.39 -16.23
CA ALA A 52 -4.64 -3.02 -15.78
C ALA A 52 -3.18 -2.65 -15.96
N GLY A 53 -2.29 -3.63 -15.87
CA GLY A 53 -0.87 -3.43 -16.18
C GLY A 53 -0.13 -2.60 -15.14
N CYS A 54 -0.63 -2.56 -13.91
CA CYS A 54 0.07 -1.85 -12.83
C CYS A 54 1.39 -2.57 -12.51
N SER A 55 2.49 -1.83 -12.55
CA SER A 55 3.83 -2.40 -12.34
C SER A 55 4.27 -2.39 -10.88
N ARG A 56 3.83 -1.40 -10.09
CA ARG A 56 4.32 -1.19 -8.74
C ARG A 56 3.21 -0.75 -7.80
N VAL A 57 3.27 -1.24 -6.57
CA VAL A 57 2.39 -0.81 -5.48
C VAL A 57 3.26 -0.52 -4.27
N TYR A 58 2.91 0.51 -3.53
CA TYR A 58 3.62 0.92 -2.31
C TYR A 58 2.67 0.82 -1.14
N ILE A 59 3.11 0.22 -0.05
CA ILE A 59 2.30 -0.03 1.13
C ILE A 59 2.79 0.81 2.28
N ASP A 60 1.87 1.52 2.92
CA ASP A 60 2.13 2.42 4.05
C ASP A 60 1.08 2.20 5.15
N GLY A 61 1.05 3.10 6.09
CA GLY A 61 0.13 3.10 7.22
C GLY A 61 0.64 2.27 8.39
N SER A 62 -0.22 2.07 9.37
CA SER A 62 0.15 1.29 10.56
C SER A 62 0.42 -0.18 10.26
N PHE A 63 0.00 -0.66 9.08
CA PHE A 63 0.27 -2.03 8.64
C PHE A 63 1.77 -2.32 8.48
N VAL A 64 2.57 -1.34 8.07
CA VAL A 64 4.03 -1.50 7.92
C VAL A 64 4.80 -1.07 9.17
N THR A 65 4.16 -1.19 10.34
CA THR A 65 4.74 -0.92 11.65
C THR A 65 4.56 -2.13 12.56
N VAL A 66 5.02 -2.02 13.81
CA VAL A 66 4.84 -3.06 14.83
C VAL A 66 3.42 -3.13 15.40
N LYS A 67 2.50 -2.25 15.02
CA LYS A 67 1.14 -2.23 15.55
C LYS A 67 0.46 -3.59 15.35
N ARG A 68 -0.02 -4.20 16.43
CA ARG A 68 -0.57 -5.56 16.39
C ARG A 68 -1.86 -5.68 15.61
N GLY A 69 -2.78 -4.74 15.79
CA GLY A 69 -4.10 -4.77 15.18
C GLY A 69 -4.39 -3.50 14.38
N PRO A 70 -3.71 -3.25 13.25
CA PRO A 70 -4.06 -2.11 12.41
C PRO A 70 -5.49 -2.26 11.88
N GLY A 71 -6.19 -1.12 11.75
CA GLY A 71 -7.56 -1.12 11.23
C GLY A 71 -7.63 -1.44 9.74
N ASP A 72 -6.65 -0.94 9.00
CA ASP A 72 -6.51 -1.12 7.56
C ASP A 72 -5.04 -0.97 7.17
N TYR A 73 -4.77 -1.01 5.88
CA TYR A 73 -3.50 -0.58 5.29
C TYR A 73 -3.77 0.56 4.33
N ASP A 74 -2.73 1.34 4.05
CA ASP A 74 -2.75 2.35 3.00
C ASP A 74 -1.83 1.89 1.88
N ALA A 75 -2.24 2.11 0.65
CA ALA A 75 -1.43 1.77 -0.51
C ALA A 75 -1.56 2.83 -1.59
N CYS A 76 -0.53 2.98 -2.40
CA CYS A 76 -0.65 3.69 -3.65
C CYS A 76 -0.11 2.85 -4.79
N TRP A 77 -0.74 3.00 -5.95
CA TRP A 77 -0.40 2.24 -7.14
C TRP A 77 0.16 3.17 -8.22
N ASP A 78 1.19 2.68 -8.89
CA ASP A 78 1.85 3.41 -9.97
C ASP A 78 0.91 3.52 -11.17
N ILE A 79 0.65 4.75 -11.61
CA ILE A 79 -0.27 4.99 -12.72
C ILE A 79 0.39 4.81 -14.10
N ASP A 80 1.72 4.75 -14.14
CA ASP A 80 2.45 4.63 -15.40
C ASP A 80 2.17 3.28 -16.06
N GLY A 81 1.73 3.34 -17.31
CA GLY A 81 1.38 2.15 -18.07
C GLY A 81 0.07 1.47 -17.71
N VAL A 82 -0.69 2.02 -16.76
CA VAL A 82 -1.98 1.42 -16.35
C VAL A 82 -3.06 1.69 -17.39
N ASN A 83 -3.76 0.64 -17.79
CA ASN A 83 -4.97 0.74 -18.59
C ASN A 83 -6.18 0.98 -17.66
N VAL A 84 -6.61 2.24 -17.57
CA VAL A 84 -7.69 2.65 -16.67
C VAL A 84 -9.01 1.94 -16.99
N GLU A 85 -9.27 1.62 -18.25
CA GLU A 85 -10.51 0.92 -18.64
C GLU A 85 -10.54 -0.52 -18.14
N ALA A 86 -9.39 -1.13 -17.95
CA ALA A 86 -9.28 -2.48 -17.40
C ALA A 86 -9.14 -2.50 -15.87
N LEU A 87 -9.02 -1.33 -15.25
CA LEU A 87 -8.86 -1.20 -13.82
C LEU A 87 -10.21 -1.42 -13.12
N ASP A 88 -10.21 -2.16 -12.01
CA ASP A 88 -11.37 -2.23 -11.13
C ASP A 88 -11.75 -0.81 -10.69
N SER A 89 -12.98 -0.39 -10.99
CA SER A 89 -13.44 0.97 -10.71
C SER A 89 -13.37 1.35 -9.23
N VAL A 90 -13.33 0.39 -8.34
CA VAL A 90 -13.20 0.60 -6.89
C VAL A 90 -11.90 1.36 -6.57
N PHE A 91 -10.82 1.13 -7.32
CA PHE A 91 -9.57 1.85 -7.12
C PHE A 91 -9.67 3.36 -7.42
N LEU A 92 -10.70 3.79 -8.10
CA LEU A 92 -10.97 5.19 -8.42
C LEU A 92 -12.16 5.76 -7.65
N ASP A 93 -12.77 4.97 -6.78
CA ASP A 93 -13.89 5.40 -5.94
C ASP A 93 -13.37 5.91 -4.59
N PHE A 94 -13.21 7.22 -4.49
CA PHE A 94 -12.77 7.90 -3.27
C PHE A 94 -13.93 8.41 -2.41
N SER A 95 -15.16 8.14 -2.82
CA SER A 95 -16.35 8.64 -2.12
C SER A 95 -16.51 8.03 -0.74
N LYS A 96 -17.20 8.75 0.15
CA LYS A 96 -17.55 8.29 1.50
C LYS A 96 -16.36 7.75 2.29
N GLY A 97 -15.22 8.47 2.24
CA GLY A 97 -14.00 8.04 2.92
C GLY A 97 -13.44 6.73 2.38
N ARG A 98 -13.60 6.48 1.08
CA ARG A 98 -13.11 5.28 0.38
C ARG A 98 -13.74 3.98 0.89
N THR A 99 -15.03 4.07 1.26
CA THR A 99 -15.77 2.94 1.82
C THR A 99 -15.78 1.71 0.90
N ALA A 100 -15.94 1.91 -0.41
CA ALA A 100 -15.97 0.81 -1.37
C ALA A 100 -14.65 0.03 -1.40
N GLN A 101 -13.51 0.74 -1.35
CA GLN A 101 -12.19 0.12 -1.29
C GLN A 101 -12.01 -0.68 0.01
N LYS A 102 -12.37 -0.10 1.13
CA LYS A 102 -12.25 -0.75 2.44
C LYS A 102 -13.11 -2.01 2.53
N ARG A 103 -14.31 -2.00 1.96
CA ARG A 103 -15.19 -3.17 1.95
C ARG A 103 -14.62 -4.31 1.11
N LYS A 104 -14.09 -3.98 -0.06
CA LYS A 104 -13.64 -5.00 -1.01
C LYS A 104 -12.25 -5.53 -0.69
N TYR A 105 -11.33 -4.63 -0.31
CA TYR A 105 -9.91 -4.94 -0.20
C TYR A 105 -9.32 -4.71 1.20
N PHE A 106 -10.11 -4.21 2.15
CA PHE A 106 -9.70 -3.95 3.55
C PHE A 106 -8.63 -2.87 3.71
N GLY A 107 -8.50 -1.99 2.72
CA GLY A 107 -7.54 -0.90 2.75
C GLY A 107 -7.93 0.25 1.83
N GLU A 108 -7.09 1.27 1.83
CA GLU A 108 -7.26 2.46 1.01
C GLU A 108 -6.20 2.50 -0.09
N PHE A 109 -6.62 2.87 -1.30
CA PHE A 109 -5.76 2.92 -2.48
C PHE A 109 -5.80 4.30 -3.13
N PHE A 110 -4.63 4.82 -3.46
CA PHE A 110 -4.47 6.11 -4.11
C PHE A 110 -3.52 5.99 -5.30
N PRO A 111 -3.74 6.77 -6.38
CA PRO A 111 -2.77 6.85 -7.47
C PRO A 111 -1.47 7.52 -6.99
N ALA A 112 -0.34 6.84 -7.13
CA ALA A 112 0.93 7.26 -6.53
C ALA A 112 1.41 8.64 -7.02
N GLN A 113 1.19 8.96 -8.29
CA GLN A 113 1.66 10.19 -8.92
C GLN A 113 0.64 11.31 -8.91
N MET A 114 -0.52 11.12 -8.28
CA MET A 114 -1.53 12.18 -8.18
C MET A 114 -1.34 13.00 -6.90
N PRO A 115 -1.67 14.31 -6.94
CA PRO A 115 -1.58 15.18 -5.76
C PRO A 115 -2.49 14.68 -4.63
N GLU A 116 -1.97 14.67 -3.42
CA GLU A 116 -2.73 14.32 -2.22
C GLU A 116 -3.72 15.43 -1.82
N GLY A 117 -3.45 16.65 -2.22
CA GLY A 117 -4.32 17.81 -1.99
C GLY A 117 -3.68 18.83 -1.08
N ALA A 118 -3.81 18.72 0.24
CA ALA A 118 -3.39 19.76 1.19
C ALA A 118 -1.87 19.93 1.27
N SER A 119 -1.08 18.85 1.11
CA SER A 119 0.38 18.91 1.26
C SER A 119 1.11 19.50 0.06
N GLY A 120 0.47 19.57 -1.11
CA GLY A 120 1.12 19.90 -2.37
C GLY A 120 2.04 18.82 -2.92
N ARG A 121 2.07 17.63 -2.29
CA ARG A 121 2.89 16.50 -2.70
C ARG A 121 2.01 15.45 -3.37
N VAL A 122 2.63 14.61 -4.22
CA VAL A 122 1.97 13.41 -4.74
C VAL A 122 1.85 12.36 -3.61
N PHE A 123 0.91 11.43 -3.74
CA PHE A 123 0.65 10.43 -2.71
C PHE A 123 1.90 9.63 -2.34
N LEU A 124 2.72 9.25 -3.30
CA LEU A 124 3.94 8.50 -3.03
C LEU A 124 4.90 9.26 -2.08
N GLU A 125 5.05 10.56 -2.26
CA GLU A 125 5.88 11.39 -1.38
C GLU A 125 5.21 11.61 -0.03
N PHE A 126 3.90 11.87 -0.06
CA PHE A 126 3.10 12.08 1.15
C PHE A 126 3.19 10.86 2.08
N PHE A 127 3.14 9.65 1.55
CA PHE A 127 3.23 8.41 2.32
C PHE A 127 4.60 8.22 2.99
N GLN A 128 5.64 8.84 2.47
CA GLN A 128 6.98 8.76 3.04
C GLN A 128 7.26 9.82 4.09
N THR A 129 6.24 10.55 4.51
CA THR A 129 6.36 11.62 5.51
C THR A 129 5.43 11.33 6.69
N ASP A 130 5.99 11.38 7.90
CA ASP A 130 5.20 11.26 9.13
C ASP A 130 4.36 12.50 9.35
N LYS A 131 3.07 12.32 9.52
CA LYS A 131 2.10 13.42 9.70
C LYS A 131 2.36 14.24 10.97
N GLU A 132 2.81 13.58 12.03
CA GLU A 132 3.00 14.23 13.34
C GLU A 132 4.32 14.96 13.44
N THR A 133 5.39 14.37 12.92
CA THR A 133 6.76 14.89 13.09
C THR A 133 7.30 15.60 11.85
N GLY A 134 6.70 15.39 10.67
CA GLY A 134 7.23 15.86 9.40
C GLY A 134 8.48 15.13 8.94
N ARG A 135 8.94 14.13 9.67
CA ARG A 135 10.13 13.36 9.32
C ARG A 135 9.82 12.30 8.28
N SER A 136 10.86 11.90 7.55
CA SER A 136 10.76 10.79 6.61
C SER A 136 10.49 9.47 7.34
N LYS A 137 9.63 8.64 6.77
CA LYS A 137 9.36 7.28 7.27
C LYS A 137 9.45 6.28 6.13
N GLY A 138 9.71 5.02 6.46
CA GLY A 138 9.83 3.96 5.48
C GLY A 138 8.50 3.40 5.03
N ILE A 139 8.45 3.01 3.77
CA ILE A 139 7.33 2.30 3.17
C ILE A 139 7.83 1.06 2.42
N VAL A 140 6.93 0.19 2.04
CA VAL A 140 7.29 -1.06 1.33
C VAL A 140 6.85 -0.94 -0.12
N GLY A 141 7.77 -1.24 -1.04
CA GLY A 141 7.49 -1.31 -2.47
C GLY A 141 7.38 -2.75 -2.96
N LEU A 142 6.42 -3.02 -3.83
CA LEU A 142 6.22 -4.30 -4.50
C LEU A 142 6.27 -4.12 -6.00
N ASN A 143 7.07 -4.95 -6.67
CA ASN A 143 7.07 -5.05 -8.12
C ASN A 143 6.07 -6.13 -8.53
N LEU A 144 4.94 -5.73 -9.10
CA LEU A 144 3.86 -6.66 -9.44
C LEU A 144 4.19 -7.55 -10.65
N GLN A 145 5.12 -7.16 -11.49
CA GLN A 145 5.52 -8.00 -12.63
C GLN A 145 6.27 -9.25 -12.18
N GLU A 146 6.99 -9.14 -11.06
CA GLU A 146 7.75 -10.24 -10.48
C GLU A 146 6.99 -10.99 -9.39
N ALA A 147 5.90 -10.42 -8.87
CA ALA A 147 5.19 -10.98 -7.74
C ALA A 147 4.43 -12.26 -8.12
N LYS A 148 4.63 -13.28 -7.33
CA LYS A 148 3.82 -14.50 -7.33
C LYS A 148 2.72 -14.32 -6.28
N LEU A 149 1.54 -14.03 -6.77
CA LEU A 149 0.38 -13.74 -5.93
C LEU A 149 -0.50 -14.96 -5.74
#